data_ab491cd5d7f40d976a543f4bc7a7a62b
#
_entry.id   ab491cd5d7f40d976a543f4bc7a7a62b
#
_cell.length_a   1.000
_cell.length_b   1.000
_cell.length_c   1.000
_cell.angle_alpha   90.00
_cell.angle_beta   90.00
_cell.angle_gamma   90.00
#
_symmetry.space_group_name_H-M   'P 1'
#
loop_
_entity.id
_entity.type
_entity.pdbx_description
1 polymer ?
#
loop_
_entity_poly.entity_id
_entity_poly.type
_entity_poly.pdbx_seq_one_letter_code
_entity_poly.pdbx_strand_id
1 'polypeptide(L)'
;MGKNITMKDIAKELQVSTVTVSKALSDKEGVSEAVRQKIKQKADEMGYRYNSLARSMKEGVSYNVGVVVAERFFSDNAFYANLYQRLVIELGKENYSCILEILSYEDEKQDVMPKMISGNKVDGLIVLGQLKKHYVTALEKEDITYIFLDWYDEQFAIDTVVSDNVYGGCILTNYLIENGHRRIGFIGDIMATSSILDRYLGYCKALLQQEIPVREDWTIKDRDEDGRFIHLELPEDMPTAFVCNCDEIAYYLVKQLKDSGYRVPENISVVSFDDFIYASLCNPQLTTFRISQEMMAETVVDALTRKMKDRTYHAGRKVISGNIVIRDSVCRIK
;
A
#
# COMPACT_ATOMS: atom_id res chain seq x y z
N MET A 1 -17.67 18.61 -34.55
CA MET A 1 -16.44 17.98 -34.06
C MET A 1 -15.25 18.79 -34.53
N GLY A 2 -14.48 19.42 -33.62
CA GLY A 2 -13.30 20.21 -33.98
C GLY A 2 -12.23 19.30 -34.60
N LYS A 3 -11.55 19.79 -35.63
CA LYS A 3 -10.46 19.08 -36.31
C LYS A 3 -9.33 18.87 -35.31
N ASN A 4 -9.00 17.64 -34.97
CA ASN A 4 -7.84 17.35 -34.09
C ASN A 4 -6.55 17.83 -34.79
N ILE A 5 -5.85 18.76 -34.17
CA ILE A 5 -4.55 19.22 -34.63
C ILE A 5 -3.55 18.07 -34.56
N THR A 6 -2.73 17.93 -35.62
CA THR A 6 -1.73 16.85 -35.75
C THR A 6 -0.32 17.40 -35.76
N MET A 7 0.70 16.56 -35.52
CA MET A 7 2.10 16.96 -35.69
C MET A 7 2.41 17.48 -37.13
N LYS A 8 1.65 17.01 -38.15
CA LYS A 8 1.78 17.49 -39.51
C LYS A 8 1.33 18.94 -39.66
N ASP A 9 0.28 19.35 -38.93
CA ASP A 9 -0.22 20.71 -38.94
C ASP A 9 0.80 21.67 -38.32
N ILE A 10 1.43 21.30 -37.19
CA ILE A 10 2.51 22.05 -36.55
C ILE A 10 3.73 22.13 -37.47
N ALA A 11 4.12 21.03 -38.10
CA ALA A 11 5.25 20.96 -39.02
C ALA A 11 5.06 21.90 -40.22
N LYS A 12 3.85 21.94 -40.76
CA LYS A 12 3.48 22.83 -41.86
C LYS A 12 3.56 24.31 -41.45
N GLU A 13 3.04 24.64 -40.28
CA GLU A 13 3.01 26.01 -39.75
C GLU A 13 4.42 26.58 -39.50
N LEU A 14 5.31 25.74 -38.97
CA LEU A 14 6.69 26.12 -38.62
C LEU A 14 7.70 25.84 -39.74
N GLN A 15 7.27 25.32 -40.89
CA GLN A 15 8.11 24.91 -42.01
C GLN A 15 9.27 23.96 -41.62
N VAL A 16 8.99 23.02 -40.75
CA VAL A 16 9.94 21.98 -40.31
C VAL A 16 9.41 20.59 -40.65
N SER A 17 10.28 19.55 -40.53
CA SER A 17 9.81 18.18 -40.75
C SER A 17 8.96 17.66 -39.55
N THR A 18 8.03 16.77 -39.83
CA THR A 18 7.28 16.07 -38.76
C THR A 18 8.19 15.29 -37.80
N VAL A 19 9.35 14.85 -38.28
CA VAL A 19 10.38 14.23 -37.46
C VAL A 19 10.98 15.22 -36.48
N THR A 20 11.24 16.46 -36.93
CA THR A 20 11.72 17.55 -36.06
C THR A 20 10.69 17.89 -34.97
N VAL A 21 9.41 18.02 -35.37
CA VAL A 21 8.31 18.25 -34.41
C VAL A 21 8.23 17.10 -33.39
N SER A 22 8.26 15.84 -33.84
CA SER A 22 8.23 14.67 -32.97
C SER A 22 9.40 14.64 -31.97
N LYS A 23 10.63 14.91 -32.45
CA LYS A 23 11.81 14.99 -31.59
C LYS A 23 11.72 16.10 -30.55
N ALA A 24 11.25 17.29 -30.97
CA ALA A 24 11.08 18.45 -30.10
C ALA A 24 10.05 18.20 -28.99
N LEU A 25 8.90 17.63 -29.34
CA LEU A 25 7.81 17.32 -28.40
C LEU A 25 8.13 16.13 -27.46
N SER A 26 9.08 15.27 -27.86
CA SER A 26 9.51 14.10 -27.06
C SER A 26 10.85 14.34 -26.35
N ASP A 27 11.36 15.55 -26.32
CA ASP A 27 12.64 15.94 -25.73
C ASP A 27 13.86 15.12 -26.22
N LYS A 28 13.79 14.52 -27.43
CA LYS A 28 14.87 13.72 -28.02
C LYS A 28 15.97 14.62 -28.58
N GLU A 29 17.19 14.11 -28.63
CA GLU A 29 18.35 14.80 -29.24
C GLU A 29 18.20 15.07 -30.74
N GLY A 30 18.97 16.03 -31.23
CA GLY A 30 19.00 16.40 -32.64
C GLY A 30 18.05 17.54 -33.02
N VAL A 31 17.56 18.29 -32.01
CA VAL A 31 16.82 19.55 -32.17
C VAL A 31 17.42 20.58 -31.21
N SER A 32 17.80 21.76 -31.70
CA SER A 32 18.31 22.84 -30.84
C SER A 32 17.23 23.32 -29.85
N GLU A 33 17.65 23.78 -28.68
CA GLU A 33 16.74 24.24 -27.64
C GLU A 33 15.81 25.37 -28.12
N ALA A 34 16.32 26.29 -28.88
CA ALA A 34 15.51 27.39 -29.46
C ALA A 34 14.39 26.87 -30.38
N VAL A 35 14.68 25.87 -31.22
CA VAL A 35 13.67 25.23 -32.10
C VAL A 35 12.70 24.41 -31.28
N ARG A 36 13.15 23.71 -30.25
CA ARG A 36 12.32 22.92 -29.31
C ARG A 36 11.28 23.80 -28.64
N GLN A 37 11.69 24.92 -28.06
CA GLN A 37 10.79 25.86 -27.38
C GLN A 37 9.77 26.46 -28.36
N LYS A 38 10.21 26.83 -29.56
CA LYS A 38 9.30 27.36 -30.60
C LYS A 38 8.25 26.33 -31.01
N ILE A 39 8.63 25.04 -31.12
CA ILE A 39 7.69 23.99 -31.47
C ILE A 39 6.71 23.72 -30.31
N LYS A 40 7.17 23.68 -29.07
CA LYS A 40 6.31 23.48 -27.87
C LYS A 40 5.31 24.63 -27.76
N GLN A 41 5.76 25.87 -27.86
CA GLN A 41 4.88 27.05 -27.83
C GLN A 41 3.82 26.99 -28.94
N LYS A 42 4.21 26.66 -30.18
CA LYS A 42 3.26 26.58 -31.29
C LYS A 42 2.26 25.43 -31.11
N ALA A 43 2.69 24.30 -30.55
CA ALA A 43 1.80 23.20 -30.22
C ALA A 43 0.73 23.62 -29.21
N ASP A 44 1.12 24.36 -28.16
CA ASP A 44 0.20 24.88 -27.15
C ASP A 44 -0.78 25.92 -27.77
N GLU A 45 -0.28 26.86 -28.56
CA GLU A 45 -1.10 27.87 -29.28
C GLU A 45 -2.16 27.24 -30.20
N MET A 46 -1.79 26.14 -30.87
CA MET A 46 -2.70 25.41 -31.78
C MET A 46 -3.63 24.44 -31.01
N GLY A 47 -3.47 24.29 -29.71
CA GLY A 47 -4.23 23.32 -28.90
C GLY A 47 -3.89 21.87 -29.26
N TYR A 48 -2.66 21.60 -29.70
CA TYR A 48 -2.19 20.25 -29.97
C TYR A 48 -2.13 19.44 -28.67
N ARG A 49 -2.84 18.35 -28.61
CA ARG A 49 -2.70 17.37 -27.53
C ARG A 49 -1.82 16.23 -28.01
N TYR A 50 -0.75 16.00 -27.28
CA TYR A 50 0.14 14.88 -27.56
C TYR A 50 -0.66 13.58 -27.59
N ASN A 51 -0.65 12.88 -28.72
CA ASN A 51 -1.40 11.63 -28.85
C ASN A 51 -0.60 10.49 -28.21
N SER A 52 -0.84 10.25 -26.91
CA SER A 52 -0.22 9.18 -26.16
C SER A 52 -0.49 7.79 -26.78
N LEU A 53 -1.66 7.59 -27.36
CA LEU A 53 -2.01 6.34 -28.07
C LEU A 53 -1.11 6.09 -29.28
N ALA A 54 -0.83 7.12 -30.09
CA ALA A 54 0.07 6.97 -31.25
C ALA A 54 1.52 6.68 -30.82
N ARG A 55 1.94 7.19 -29.67
CA ARG A 55 3.24 6.87 -29.06
C ARG A 55 3.27 5.44 -28.55
N SER A 56 2.28 5.04 -27.77
CA SER A 56 2.11 3.68 -27.23
C SER A 56 2.13 2.64 -28.33
N MET A 57 1.38 2.86 -29.41
CA MET A 57 1.37 1.96 -30.59
C MET A 57 2.73 1.85 -31.26
N LYS A 58 3.52 2.92 -31.31
CA LYS A 58 4.86 2.94 -31.93
C LYS A 58 5.92 2.31 -31.06
N GLU A 59 5.84 2.50 -29.74
CA GLU A 59 6.85 2.09 -28.79
C GLU A 59 6.50 0.71 -28.15
N GLY A 60 5.27 0.22 -28.35
CA GLY A 60 4.78 -1.03 -27.76
C GLY A 60 4.62 -0.94 -26.22
N VAL A 61 4.53 0.28 -25.68
CA VAL A 61 4.44 0.56 -24.24
C VAL A 61 3.21 1.40 -23.97
N SER A 62 2.38 1.00 -23.01
CA SER A 62 1.14 1.72 -22.69
C SER A 62 1.37 2.99 -21.85
N TYR A 63 2.49 3.05 -21.14
CA TYR A 63 2.80 4.05 -20.10
C TYR A 63 1.76 4.08 -18.98
N ASN A 64 1.15 2.94 -18.69
CA ASN A 64 0.27 2.75 -17.56
C ASN A 64 0.81 1.63 -16.66
N VAL A 65 0.68 1.80 -15.37
CA VAL A 65 0.87 0.76 -14.35
C VAL A 65 -0.48 0.50 -13.70
N GLY A 66 -0.85 -0.77 -13.60
CA GLY A 66 -2.04 -1.20 -12.90
C GLY A 66 -1.80 -1.32 -11.40
N VAL A 67 -2.83 -1.01 -10.63
CA VAL A 67 -2.92 -1.37 -9.21
C VAL A 67 -4.17 -2.19 -9.06
N VAL A 68 -4.03 -3.43 -8.58
CA VAL A 68 -5.15 -4.29 -8.22
C VAL A 68 -5.20 -4.44 -6.70
N VAL A 69 -6.39 -4.32 -6.14
CA VAL A 69 -6.64 -4.46 -4.70
C VAL A 69 -7.96 -5.20 -4.50
N ALA A 70 -8.02 -6.11 -3.53
CA ALA A 70 -9.28 -6.76 -3.21
C ALA A 70 -10.24 -5.78 -2.52
N GLU A 71 -11.53 -5.87 -2.86
CA GLU A 71 -12.60 -4.99 -2.36
C GLU A 71 -12.60 -4.90 -0.82
N ARG A 72 -12.38 -6.03 -0.13
CA ARG A 72 -12.32 -6.09 1.35
C ARG A 72 -11.25 -5.20 1.99
N PHE A 73 -10.25 -4.79 1.23
CA PHE A 73 -9.18 -3.90 1.71
C PHE A 73 -9.34 -2.45 1.26
N PHE A 74 -10.29 -2.14 0.39
CA PHE A 74 -10.38 -0.80 -0.21
C PHE A 74 -11.68 -0.06 0.14
N SER A 75 -12.77 -0.75 0.45
CA SER A 75 -14.09 -0.14 0.63
C SER A 75 -14.15 0.83 1.81
N ASP A 76 -13.52 0.50 2.95
CA ASP A 76 -13.58 1.31 4.17
C ASP A 76 -12.21 1.59 4.78
N ASN A 77 -11.12 1.16 4.14
CA ASN A 77 -9.76 1.25 4.69
C ASN A 77 -9.00 2.43 4.09
N ALA A 78 -8.93 3.50 4.87
CA ALA A 78 -8.20 4.71 4.49
C ALA A 78 -6.69 4.50 4.31
N PHE A 79 -6.07 3.46 4.91
CA PHE A 79 -4.65 3.15 4.73
C PHE A 79 -4.33 2.82 3.27
N TYR A 80 -5.08 1.90 2.65
CA TYR A 80 -4.84 1.52 1.25
C TYR A 80 -5.22 2.62 0.26
N ALA A 81 -6.26 3.41 0.55
CA ALA A 81 -6.60 4.57 -0.27
C ALA A 81 -5.47 5.61 -0.28
N ASN A 82 -4.84 5.87 0.88
CA ASN A 82 -3.71 6.79 0.98
C ASN A 82 -2.45 6.21 0.30
N LEU A 83 -2.16 4.93 0.49
CA LEU A 83 -1.04 4.28 -0.19
C LEU A 83 -1.20 4.32 -1.72
N TYR A 84 -2.43 4.12 -2.23
CA TYR A 84 -2.74 4.31 -3.66
C TYR A 84 -2.45 5.74 -4.13
N GLN A 85 -2.83 6.76 -3.34
CA GLN A 85 -2.51 8.16 -3.70
C GLN A 85 -0.99 8.38 -3.80
N ARG A 86 -0.20 7.78 -2.91
CA ARG A 86 1.27 7.83 -2.99
C ARG A 86 1.78 7.14 -4.25
N LEU A 87 1.23 5.99 -4.62
CA LEU A 87 1.58 5.29 -5.87
C LEU A 87 1.32 6.17 -7.10
N VAL A 88 0.18 6.86 -7.15
CA VAL A 88 -0.14 7.77 -8.27
C VAL A 88 0.93 8.88 -8.40
N ILE A 89 1.38 9.45 -7.27
CA ILE A 89 2.41 10.49 -7.25
C ILE A 89 3.76 9.93 -7.74
N GLU A 90 4.20 8.79 -7.20
CA GLU A 90 5.49 8.20 -7.55
C GLU A 90 5.55 7.71 -9.01
N LEU A 91 4.48 7.05 -9.49
CA LEU A 91 4.36 6.65 -10.88
C LEU A 91 4.37 7.85 -11.83
N GLY A 92 3.75 8.97 -11.42
CA GLY A 92 3.78 10.21 -12.18
C GLY A 92 5.20 10.79 -12.39
N LYS A 93 6.09 10.65 -11.38
CA LYS A 93 7.52 11.04 -11.51
C LYS A 93 8.25 10.22 -12.57
N GLU A 94 7.86 8.94 -12.71
CA GLU A 94 8.40 8.01 -13.72
C GLU A 94 7.67 8.10 -15.08
N ASN A 95 6.78 9.09 -15.27
CA ASN A 95 5.96 9.28 -16.46
C ASN A 95 4.98 8.14 -16.77
N TYR A 96 4.55 7.40 -15.75
CA TYR A 96 3.47 6.42 -15.84
C TYR A 96 2.16 6.99 -15.30
N SER A 97 1.05 6.64 -15.96
CA SER A 97 -0.29 6.81 -15.38
C SER A 97 -0.64 5.59 -14.53
N CYS A 98 -1.43 5.79 -13.48
CA CYS A 98 -1.88 4.72 -12.61
C CYS A 98 -3.33 4.34 -12.92
N ILE A 99 -3.63 3.05 -13.11
CA ILE A 99 -4.97 2.52 -13.30
C ILE A 99 -5.31 1.64 -12.09
N LEU A 100 -6.33 2.03 -11.33
CA LEU A 100 -6.85 1.22 -10.23
C LEU A 100 -7.95 0.30 -10.71
N GLU A 101 -7.90 -0.97 -10.34
CA GLU A 101 -9.02 -1.90 -10.48
C GLU A 101 -9.25 -2.61 -9.14
N ILE A 102 -10.47 -2.46 -8.62
CA ILE A 102 -10.89 -3.09 -7.38
C ILE A 102 -11.46 -4.45 -7.74
N LEU A 103 -10.87 -5.49 -7.17
CA LEU A 103 -11.26 -6.87 -7.40
C LEU A 103 -12.39 -7.23 -6.45
N SER A 104 -13.58 -7.50 -7.00
CA SER A 104 -14.71 -7.94 -6.18
C SER A 104 -14.45 -9.33 -5.58
N TYR A 105 -15.17 -9.66 -4.50
CA TYR A 105 -15.08 -10.99 -3.90
C TYR A 105 -15.38 -12.10 -4.91
N GLU A 106 -16.39 -11.90 -5.78
CA GLU A 106 -16.80 -12.90 -6.77
C GLU A 106 -15.76 -13.05 -7.90
N ASP A 107 -15.18 -11.93 -8.38
CA ASP A 107 -14.12 -11.97 -9.39
C ASP A 107 -12.88 -12.67 -8.85
N GLU A 108 -12.48 -12.38 -7.60
CA GLU A 108 -11.35 -13.06 -6.97
C GLU A 108 -11.62 -14.58 -6.83
N LYS A 109 -12.83 -14.96 -6.43
CA LYS A 109 -13.24 -16.34 -6.24
C LYS A 109 -13.28 -17.14 -7.55
N GLN A 110 -13.63 -16.49 -8.66
CA GLN A 110 -13.75 -17.10 -9.98
C GLN A 110 -12.48 -16.93 -10.84
N ASP A 111 -11.40 -16.40 -10.30
CA ASP A 111 -10.16 -16.11 -11.03
C ASP A 111 -10.35 -15.19 -12.24
N VAL A 112 -11.29 -14.25 -12.17
CA VAL A 112 -11.53 -13.28 -13.24
C VAL A 112 -10.42 -12.25 -13.27
N MET A 113 -9.63 -12.24 -14.35
CA MET A 113 -8.53 -11.29 -14.47
C MET A 113 -9.02 -9.85 -14.67
N PRO A 114 -8.30 -8.84 -14.09
CA PRO A 114 -8.62 -7.44 -14.26
C PRO A 114 -8.68 -7.04 -15.73
N LYS A 115 -9.63 -6.17 -16.07
CA LYS A 115 -9.82 -5.68 -17.46
C LYS A 115 -8.61 -4.92 -17.99
N MET A 116 -7.78 -4.38 -17.11
CA MET A 116 -6.53 -3.73 -17.50
C MET A 116 -5.47 -4.75 -17.99
N ILE A 117 -5.48 -5.98 -17.48
CA ILE A 117 -4.61 -7.08 -17.93
C ILE A 117 -5.16 -7.67 -19.24
N SER A 118 -6.40 -8.17 -19.23
CA SER A 118 -7.03 -8.79 -20.39
C SER A 118 -7.14 -7.87 -21.62
N GLY A 119 -7.13 -6.55 -21.39
CA GLY A 119 -7.15 -5.53 -22.44
C GLY A 119 -5.78 -4.97 -22.82
N ASN A 120 -4.67 -5.51 -22.32
CA ASN A 120 -3.30 -5.03 -22.56
C ASN A 120 -3.15 -3.52 -22.32
N LYS A 121 -3.75 -2.99 -21.22
CA LYS A 121 -3.79 -1.56 -20.92
C LYS A 121 -2.64 -1.10 -20.04
N VAL A 122 -1.87 -2.01 -19.47
CA VAL A 122 -0.82 -1.72 -18.49
C VAL A 122 0.46 -2.48 -18.83
N ASP A 123 1.61 -1.89 -18.50
CA ASP A 123 2.94 -2.45 -18.74
C ASP A 123 3.44 -3.25 -17.54
N GLY A 124 2.88 -3.01 -16.38
CA GLY A 124 3.19 -3.68 -15.11
C GLY A 124 2.06 -3.54 -14.11
N LEU A 125 2.12 -4.34 -13.05
CA LEU A 125 1.06 -4.44 -12.05
C LEU A 125 1.62 -4.38 -10.64
N ILE A 126 1.01 -3.58 -9.78
CA ILE A 126 1.19 -3.62 -8.32
C ILE A 126 -0.02 -4.33 -7.72
N VAL A 127 0.22 -5.42 -7.00
CA VAL A 127 -0.81 -6.12 -6.23
C VAL A 127 -0.78 -5.57 -4.81
N LEU A 128 -1.76 -4.74 -4.48
CA LEU A 128 -1.85 -4.01 -3.24
C LEU A 128 -2.70 -4.78 -2.22
N GLY A 129 -2.10 -5.21 -1.12
CA GLY A 129 -2.75 -6.07 -0.13
C GLY A 129 -2.93 -7.51 -0.61
N GLN A 130 -3.27 -8.37 0.33
CA GLN A 130 -3.25 -9.82 0.14
C GLN A 130 -4.40 -10.34 -0.73
N LEU A 131 -4.07 -11.10 -1.78
CA LEU A 131 -5.02 -11.86 -2.58
C LEU A 131 -5.08 -13.34 -2.15
N LYS A 132 -6.13 -14.03 -2.57
CA LYS A 132 -6.27 -15.48 -2.37
C LYS A 132 -5.22 -16.23 -3.19
N LYS A 133 -4.65 -17.32 -2.65
CA LYS A 133 -3.57 -18.08 -3.30
C LYS A 133 -3.93 -18.60 -4.69
N HIS A 134 -5.15 -19.10 -4.89
CA HIS A 134 -5.61 -19.57 -6.19
C HIS A 134 -5.61 -18.45 -7.24
N TYR A 135 -5.99 -17.22 -6.84
CA TYR A 135 -5.99 -16.07 -7.74
C TYR A 135 -4.55 -15.66 -8.13
N VAL A 136 -3.61 -15.70 -7.18
CA VAL A 136 -2.19 -15.47 -7.49
C VAL A 136 -1.68 -16.51 -8.48
N THR A 137 -2.03 -17.79 -8.28
CA THR A 137 -1.67 -18.86 -9.22
C THR A 137 -2.28 -18.65 -10.63
N ALA A 138 -3.46 -18.04 -10.70
CA ALA A 138 -4.05 -17.66 -11.99
C ALA A 138 -3.31 -16.46 -12.60
N LEU A 139 -2.94 -15.46 -11.78
CA LEU A 139 -2.18 -14.29 -12.22
C LEU A 139 -0.76 -14.66 -12.74
N GLU A 140 -0.11 -15.69 -12.18
CA GLU A 140 1.19 -16.18 -12.65
C GLU A 140 1.18 -16.68 -14.10
N LYS A 141 0.01 -17.01 -14.64
CA LYS A 141 -0.17 -17.47 -16.03
C LYS A 141 -0.23 -16.32 -17.03
N GLU A 142 -0.43 -15.11 -16.54
CA GLU A 142 -0.50 -13.91 -17.37
C GLU A 142 0.91 -13.41 -17.71
N ASP A 143 1.12 -12.98 -18.95
CA ASP A 143 2.41 -12.38 -19.37
C ASP A 143 2.48 -10.91 -18.96
N ILE A 144 2.45 -10.67 -17.64
CA ILE A 144 2.60 -9.33 -17.06
C ILE A 144 3.66 -9.32 -15.97
N THR A 145 4.47 -8.26 -15.94
CA THR A 145 5.39 -8.01 -14.84
C THR A 145 4.62 -7.47 -13.64
N TYR A 146 4.77 -8.11 -12.48
CA TYR A 146 4.08 -7.65 -11.27
C TYR A 146 4.96 -7.74 -10.02
N ILE A 147 4.53 -7.01 -8.97
CA ILE A 147 5.15 -6.93 -7.65
C ILE A 147 4.08 -6.82 -6.58
N PHE A 148 4.32 -7.41 -5.41
CA PHE A 148 3.43 -7.29 -4.26
C PHE A 148 3.75 -6.04 -3.44
N LEU A 149 2.73 -5.45 -2.83
CA LEU A 149 2.85 -4.33 -1.91
C LEU A 149 2.01 -4.58 -0.65
N ASP A 150 2.67 -4.46 0.51
CA ASP A 150 2.12 -4.65 1.85
C ASP A 150 1.71 -6.09 2.19
N TRP A 151 2.17 -7.07 1.45
CA TRP A 151 2.00 -8.47 1.76
C TRP A 151 3.02 -9.37 1.04
N TYR A 152 3.11 -10.61 1.47
CA TYR A 152 3.90 -11.66 0.83
C TYR A 152 3.29 -13.04 1.13
N ASP A 153 3.71 -14.05 0.38
CA ASP A 153 3.39 -15.44 0.64
C ASP A 153 4.64 -16.28 0.29
N GLU A 154 5.04 -17.15 1.19
CA GLU A 154 6.28 -17.95 1.06
C GLU A 154 6.21 -19.01 -0.05
N GLN A 155 5.02 -19.33 -0.53
CA GLN A 155 4.82 -20.28 -1.63
C GLN A 155 5.15 -19.66 -3.00
N PHE A 156 5.16 -18.33 -3.08
CA PHE A 156 5.44 -17.59 -4.31
C PHE A 156 6.76 -16.83 -4.19
N ALA A 157 7.68 -17.10 -5.12
CA ALA A 157 8.96 -16.39 -5.20
C ALA A 157 8.78 -15.02 -5.88
N ILE A 158 7.88 -14.19 -5.37
CA ILE A 158 7.48 -12.90 -5.95
C ILE A 158 8.16 -11.77 -5.20
N ASP A 159 8.65 -10.79 -5.96
CA ASP A 159 9.18 -9.56 -5.39
C ASP A 159 8.09 -8.82 -4.60
N THR A 160 8.45 -8.31 -3.43
CA THR A 160 7.50 -7.63 -2.56
C THR A 160 8.13 -6.47 -1.80
N VAL A 161 7.31 -5.47 -1.48
CA VAL A 161 7.65 -4.39 -0.55
C VAL A 161 6.67 -4.43 0.62
N VAL A 162 7.19 -4.59 1.83
CA VAL A 162 6.41 -4.69 3.07
C VAL A 162 6.98 -3.78 4.15
N SER A 163 6.16 -3.42 5.13
CA SER A 163 6.64 -2.78 6.36
C SER A 163 7.30 -3.79 7.30
N ASP A 164 8.18 -3.30 8.18
CA ASP A 164 8.83 -4.12 9.21
C ASP A 164 7.87 -4.42 10.36
N ASN A 165 6.89 -5.27 10.08
CA ASN A 165 5.80 -5.60 10.99
C ASN A 165 6.29 -6.35 12.23
N VAL A 166 7.26 -7.26 12.08
CA VAL A 166 7.85 -7.99 13.23
C VAL A 166 8.57 -7.02 14.17
N TYR A 167 9.38 -6.11 13.62
CA TYR A 167 10.05 -5.10 14.41
C TYR A 167 9.04 -4.18 15.11
N GLY A 168 8.03 -3.69 14.38
CA GLY A 168 6.98 -2.84 14.94
C GLY A 168 6.22 -3.51 16.09
N GLY A 169 5.81 -4.78 15.94
CA GLY A 169 5.17 -5.55 17.00
C GLY A 169 6.06 -5.70 18.23
N CYS A 170 7.34 -5.97 18.01
CA CYS A 170 8.33 -6.08 19.08
C CYS A 170 8.53 -4.75 19.82
N ILE A 171 8.69 -3.64 19.13
CA ILE A 171 8.91 -2.31 19.71
C ILE A 171 7.71 -1.85 20.53
N LEU A 172 6.49 -1.98 20.00
CA LEU A 172 5.27 -1.60 20.72
C LEU A 172 5.07 -2.41 21.99
N THR A 173 5.32 -3.72 21.91
CA THR A 173 5.19 -4.62 23.06
C THR A 173 6.26 -4.31 24.10
N ASN A 174 7.51 -4.09 23.70
CA ASN A 174 8.58 -3.68 24.61
C ASN A 174 8.26 -2.35 25.29
N TYR A 175 7.69 -1.38 24.56
CA TYR A 175 7.26 -0.11 25.14
C TYR A 175 6.22 -0.31 26.26
N LEU A 176 5.26 -1.21 26.09
CA LEU A 176 4.33 -1.58 27.16
C LEU A 176 5.05 -2.24 28.35
N ILE A 177 5.98 -3.16 28.09
CA ILE A 177 6.76 -3.86 29.12
C ILE A 177 7.63 -2.87 29.93
N GLU A 178 8.27 -1.91 29.29
CA GLU A 178 9.06 -0.85 29.92
C GLU A 178 8.20 0.08 30.80
N ASN A 179 6.90 0.21 30.48
CA ASN A 179 5.91 0.89 31.30
C ASN A 179 5.29 0.00 32.41
N GLY A 180 5.85 -1.19 32.64
CA GLY A 180 5.48 -2.08 33.75
C GLY A 180 4.44 -3.14 33.40
N HIS A 181 3.88 -3.15 32.20
CA HIS A 181 2.87 -4.12 31.81
C HIS A 181 3.48 -5.53 31.63
N ARG A 182 2.82 -6.53 32.23
CA ARG A 182 3.17 -7.96 32.09
C ARG A 182 1.98 -8.79 31.61
N ARG A 183 0.78 -8.24 31.68
CA ARG A 183 -0.46 -8.81 31.23
C ARG A 183 -0.87 -8.07 29.98
N ILE A 184 -0.40 -8.54 28.81
CA ILE A 184 -0.53 -7.86 27.52
C ILE A 184 -1.26 -8.80 26.56
N GLY A 185 -2.35 -8.32 25.95
CA GLY A 185 -3.11 -9.03 24.93
C GLY A 185 -2.79 -8.51 23.51
N PHE A 186 -3.21 -9.28 22.52
CA PHE A 186 -3.12 -8.90 21.10
C PHE A 186 -4.51 -8.89 20.46
N ILE A 187 -4.81 -7.89 19.65
CA ILE A 187 -6.05 -7.80 18.87
C ILE A 187 -5.75 -7.82 17.39
N GLY A 188 -6.23 -8.86 16.73
CA GLY A 188 -6.07 -9.10 15.29
C GLY A 188 -6.33 -10.55 14.94
N ASP A 189 -6.99 -10.83 13.82
CA ASP A 189 -7.05 -12.18 13.27
C ASP A 189 -5.69 -12.51 12.64
N ILE A 190 -4.87 -13.27 13.38
CA ILE A 190 -3.47 -13.57 13.06
C ILE A 190 -3.28 -14.29 11.72
N MET A 191 -4.32 -14.94 11.22
CA MET A 191 -4.27 -15.65 9.93
C MET A 191 -4.89 -14.87 8.77
N ALA A 192 -5.40 -13.67 9.02
CA ALA A 192 -6.06 -12.89 7.96
C ALA A 192 -5.08 -12.35 6.91
N THR A 193 -3.91 -11.86 7.33
CA THR A 193 -2.88 -11.35 6.43
C THR A 193 -1.46 -11.62 6.95
N SER A 194 -0.47 -11.64 6.04
CA SER A 194 0.94 -11.76 6.40
C SER A 194 1.41 -10.63 7.34
N SER A 195 0.89 -9.41 7.16
CA SER A 195 1.23 -8.27 8.00
C SER A 195 0.73 -8.42 9.44
N ILE A 196 -0.51 -8.90 9.64
CA ILE A 196 -1.05 -9.14 10.98
C ILE A 196 -0.29 -10.27 11.68
N LEU A 197 0.01 -11.35 10.96
CA LEU A 197 0.82 -12.45 11.49
C LEU A 197 2.21 -11.96 11.93
N ASP A 198 2.88 -11.16 11.11
CA ASP A 198 4.20 -10.60 11.45
C ASP A 198 4.13 -9.68 12.67
N ARG A 199 3.09 -8.84 12.81
CA ARG A 199 2.86 -7.99 14.00
C ARG A 199 2.68 -8.84 15.25
N TYR A 200 1.90 -9.92 15.15
CA TYR A 200 1.73 -10.89 16.23
C TYR A 200 3.04 -11.62 16.60
N LEU A 201 3.82 -12.05 15.61
CA LEU A 201 5.12 -12.67 15.87
C LEU A 201 6.09 -11.71 16.57
N GLY A 202 6.05 -10.42 16.22
CA GLY A 202 6.79 -9.37 16.92
C GLY A 202 6.36 -9.21 18.38
N TYR A 203 5.05 -9.23 18.65
CA TYR A 203 4.47 -9.25 19.99
C TYR A 203 4.97 -10.47 20.78
N CYS A 204 4.83 -11.66 20.23
CA CYS A 204 5.30 -12.90 20.87
C CYS A 204 6.81 -12.85 21.16
N LYS A 205 7.62 -12.35 20.20
CA LYS A 205 9.06 -12.22 20.37
C LYS A 205 9.41 -11.34 21.59
N ALA A 206 8.76 -10.21 21.76
CA ALA A 206 9.02 -9.31 22.88
C ALA A 206 8.65 -9.96 24.23
N LEU A 207 7.49 -10.64 24.30
CA LEU A 207 7.08 -11.37 25.51
C LEU A 207 8.07 -12.47 25.87
N LEU A 208 8.47 -13.29 24.90
CA LEU A 208 9.40 -14.40 25.11
C LEU A 208 10.78 -13.91 25.59
N GLN A 209 11.27 -12.79 25.05
CA GLN A 209 12.54 -12.20 25.49
C GLN A 209 12.53 -11.73 26.96
N GLN A 210 11.34 -11.50 27.52
CA GLN A 210 11.13 -11.06 28.90
C GLN A 210 10.53 -12.15 29.78
N GLU A 211 10.53 -13.40 29.30
CA GLU A 211 9.98 -14.57 30.00
C GLU A 211 8.51 -14.39 30.41
N ILE A 212 7.75 -13.60 29.63
CA ILE A 212 6.31 -13.40 29.81
C ILE A 212 5.58 -14.44 28.95
N PRO A 213 4.67 -15.25 29.50
CA PRO A 213 3.94 -16.24 28.73
C PRO A 213 2.96 -15.57 27.75
N VAL A 214 2.93 -16.07 26.52
CA VAL A 214 1.87 -15.73 25.55
C VAL A 214 0.59 -16.47 25.98
N ARG A 215 -0.52 -15.75 26.08
CA ARG A 215 -1.82 -16.32 26.46
C ARG A 215 -2.76 -16.29 25.27
N GLU A 216 -3.25 -17.47 24.87
CA GLU A 216 -4.17 -17.61 23.73
C GLU A 216 -5.51 -16.91 23.96
N ASP A 217 -6.03 -16.93 25.20
CA ASP A 217 -7.27 -16.25 25.59
C ASP A 217 -7.18 -14.71 25.57
N TRP A 218 -5.98 -14.15 25.37
CA TRP A 218 -5.74 -12.74 25.16
C TRP A 218 -5.43 -12.38 23.71
N THR A 219 -5.51 -13.35 22.79
CA THR A 219 -5.42 -13.13 21.35
C THR A 219 -6.83 -13.08 20.77
N ILE A 220 -7.30 -11.89 20.48
CA ILE A 220 -8.70 -11.61 20.14
C ILE A 220 -8.82 -11.36 18.64
N LYS A 221 -9.73 -12.07 17.97
CA LYS A 221 -10.05 -11.81 16.58
C LYS A 221 -10.78 -10.48 16.43
N ASP A 222 -10.40 -9.75 15.40
CA ASP A 222 -10.96 -8.44 15.10
C ASP A 222 -11.86 -8.43 13.85
N ARG A 223 -11.85 -9.52 13.06
CA ARG A 223 -12.56 -9.60 11.77
C ARG A 223 -13.11 -10.99 11.49
N ASP A 224 -14.12 -11.01 10.62
CA ASP A 224 -14.70 -12.23 10.07
C ASP A 224 -13.89 -12.79 8.88
N GLU A 225 -14.38 -13.88 8.28
CA GLU A 225 -13.76 -14.53 7.12
C GLU A 225 -13.74 -13.65 5.86
N ASP A 226 -14.64 -12.67 5.77
CA ASP A 226 -14.70 -11.68 4.69
C ASP A 226 -13.77 -10.48 4.93
N GLY A 227 -13.11 -10.42 6.10
CA GLY A 227 -12.19 -9.35 6.49
C GLY A 227 -12.88 -8.13 7.10
N ARG A 228 -14.20 -8.19 7.41
CA ARG A 228 -14.95 -7.10 8.04
C ARG A 228 -14.72 -7.11 9.55
N PHE A 229 -14.56 -5.93 10.15
CA PHE A 229 -14.44 -5.81 11.59
C PHE A 229 -15.69 -6.32 12.31
N ILE A 230 -15.46 -7.05 13.40
CA ILE A 230 -16.49 -7.62 14.27
C ILE A 230 -16.44 -7.00 15.67
N HIS A 231 -17.50 -7.19 16.44
CA HIS A 231 -17.47 -6.85 17.86
C HIS A 231 -16.40 -7.69 18.60
N LEU A 232 -15.57 -7.04 19.41
CA LEU A 232 -14.47 -7.71 20.10
C LEU A 232 -15.00 -8.50 21.31
N GLU A 233 -14.73 -9.78 21.35
CA GLU A 233 -15.04 -10.62 22.51
C GLU A 233 -13.93 -10.48 23.55
N LEU A 234 -14.09 -9.53 24.47
CA LEU A 234 -13.11 -9.26 25.51
C LEU A 234 -13.13 -10.37 26.58
N PRO A 235 -11.94 -10.79 27.07
CA PRO A 235 -11.85 -11.88 28.06
C PRO A 235 -12.35 -11.41 29.44
N GLU A 236 -12.85 -12.34 30.26
CA GLU A 236 -13.22 -12.03 31.65
C GLU A 236 -12.00 -11.63 32.48
N ASP A 237 -10.88 -12.34 32.29
CA ASP A 237 -9.59 -12.01 32.92
C ASP A 237 -8.83 -10.99 32.06
N MET A 238 -9.19 -9.71 32.17
CA MET A 238 -8.66 -8.61 31.36
C MET A 238 -7.15 -8.42 31.53
N PRO A 239 -6.39 -8.30 30.42
CA PRO A 239 -5.00 -7.83 30.49
C PRO A 239 -4.94 -6.34 30.88
N THR A 240 -3.74 -5.87 31.22
CA THR A 240 -3.53 -4.45 31.55
C THR A 240 -3.17 -3.60 30.32
N ALA A 241 -2.88 -4.23 29.19
CA ALA A 241 -2.61 -3.55 27.94
C ALA A 241 -2.95 -4.42 26.73
N PHE A 242 -3.20 -3.77 25.59
CA PHE A 242 -3.38 -4.43 24.30
C PHE A 242 -2.46 -3.85 23.23
N VAL A 243 -1.92 -4.74 22.40
CA VAL A 243 -1.32 -4.42 21.10
C VAL A 243 -2.36 -4.69 20.03
N CYS A 244 -2.86 -3.67 19.36
CA CYS A 244 -3.83 -3.79 18.28
C CYS A 244 -3.12 -3.83 16.93
N ASN A 245 -3.61 -4.65 16.01
CA ASN A 245 -2.99 -4.79 14.70
C ASN A 245 -3.06 -3.51 13.82
N CYS A 246 -4.03 -2.62 14.06
CA CYS A 246 -4.10 -1.32 13.38
C CYS A 246 -4.80 -0.26 14.25
N ASP A 247 -4.65 1.02 13.87
CA ASP A 247 -5.24 2.16 14.59
C ASP A 247 -6.77 2.14 14.60
N GLU A 248 -7.38 1.65 13.52
CA GLU A 248 -8.83 1.59 13.41
C GLU A 248 -9.43 0.64 14.44
N ILE A 249 -8.90 -0.58 14.55
CA ILE A 249 -9.38 -1.53 15.56
C ILE A 249 -9.06 -1.06 16.98
N ALA A 250 -7.93 -0.36 17.18
CA ALA A 250 -7.61 0.25 18.47
C ALA A 250 -8.62 1.33 18.86
N TYR A 251 -9.09 2.13 17.90
CA TYR A 251 -10.15 3.11 18.11
C TYR A 251 -11.46 2.43 18.56
N TYR A 252 -11.87 1.35 17.88
CA TYR A 252 -13.07 0.60 18.28
C TYR A 252 -12.90 -0.06 19.65
N LEU A 253 -11.71 -0.61 19.94
CA LEU A 253 -11.40 -1.17 21.26
C LEU A 253 -11.54 -0.11 22.36
N VAL A 254 -10.91 1.07 22.18
CA VAL A 254 -10.98 2.17 23.19
C VAL A 254 -12.42 2.59 23.45
N LYS A 255 -13.25 2.65 22.41
CA LYS A 255 -14.68 2.94 22.55
C LYS A 255 -15.38 1.84 23.34
N GLN A 256 -15.21 0.58 22.98
CA GLN A 256 -15.82 -0.58 23.68
C GLN A 256 -15.37 -0.67 25.14
N LEU A 257 -14.09 -0.42 25.44
CA LEU A 257 -13.57 -0.39 26.80
C LEU A 257 -14.26 0.69 27.64
N LYS A 258 -14.42 1.90 27.10
CA LYS A 258 -15.12 3.00 27.79
C LYS A 258 -16.59 2.68 28.03
N ASP A 259 -17.28 2.11 27.06
CA ASP A 259 -18.68 1.69 27.20
C ASP A 259 -18.83 0.58 28.27
N SER A 260 -17.78 -0.22 28.50
CA SER A 260 -17.69 -1.23 29.55
C SER A 260 -17.16 -0.70 30.89
N GLY A 261 -16.96 0.61 31.05
CA GLY A 261 -16.54 1.26 32.29
C GLY A 261 -15.03 1.29 32.54
N TYR A 262 -14.20 0.81 31.61
CA TYR A 262 -12.75 0.94 31.72
C TYR A 262 -12.26 2.31 31.27
N ARG A 263 -11.19 2.80 31.90
CA ARG A 263 -10.48 4.02 31.51
C ARG A 263 -9.21 3.66 30.75
N VAL A 264 -8.97 4.32 29.63
CA VAL A 264 -7.73 4.25 28.86
C VAL A 264 -7.02 5.60 29.03
N PRO A 265 -5.77 5.62 29.48
CA PRO A 265 -4.88 4.47 29.73
C PRO A 265 -4.89 3.90 31.16
N GLU A 266 -5.61 4.48 32.14
CA GLU A 266 -5.44 4.24 33.58
C GLU A 266 -5.73 2.78 33.99
N ASN A 267 -6.72 2.13 33.39
CA ASN A 267 -7.04 0.73 33.64
C ASN A 267 -6.39 -0.19 32.60
N ILE A 268 -6.40 0.23 31.32
CA ILE A 268 -5.92 -0.55 30.19
C ILE A 268 -5.19 0.38 29.23
N SER A 269 -3.91 0.09 28.99
CA SER A 269 -3.10 0.78 27.95
C SER A 269 -3.34 0.17 26.58
N VAL A 270 -3.26 0.98 25.52
CA VAL A 270 -3.47 0.52 24.15
C VAL A 270 -2.38 1.07 23.24
N VAL A 271 -1.78 0.20 22.43
CA VAL A 271 -0.86 0.58 21.34
C VAL A 271 -1.34 -0.03 20.03
N SER A 272 -0.95 0.58 18.91
CA SER A 272 -1.45 0.19 17.59
C SER A 272 -0.44 0.40 16.46
N PHE A 273 -0.88 0.18 15.22
CA PHE A 273 -0.07 0.36 14.01
C PHE A 273 -0.74 1.35 13.05
N ASP A 274 0.06 1.92 12.17
CA ASP A 274 -0.16 2.70 10.97
C ASP A 274 0.12 4.19 11.14
N ASP A 275 -0.14 4.80 12.31
CA ASP A 275 -0.13 6.25 12.57
C ASP A 275 -1.04 7.01 11.59
N PHE A 276 -2.26 6.51 11.46
CA PHE A 276 -3.25 7.05 10.57
C PHE A 276 -4.29 7.89 11.32
N ILE A 277 -5.33 8.37 10.62
CA ILE A 277 -6.34 9.30 11.17
C ILE A 277 -6.94 8.85 12.50
N TYR A 278 -7.21 7.56 12.68
CA TYR A 278 -7.76 6.98 13.90
C TYR A 278 -6.85 7.16 15.11
N ALA A 279 -5.52 7.17 14.92
CA ALA A 279 -4.58 7.41 16.01
C ALA A 279 -4.77 8.80 16.63
N SER A 280 -5.09 9.80 15.82
CA SER A 280 -5.31 11.18 16.24
C SER A 280 -6.75 11.46 16.67
N LEU A 281 -7.75 10.80 16.08
CA LEU A 281 -9.17 10.94 16.42
C LEU A 281 -9.53 10.24 17.73
N CYS A 282 -8.77 9.20 18.09
CA CYS A 282 -8.97 8.50 19.35
C CYS A 282 -8.73 9.43 20.54
N ASN A 283 -9.48 9.24 21.60
CA ASN A 283 -9.27 9.93 22.86
C ASN A 283 -9.18 8.86 23.99
N PRO A 284 -8.00 8.70 24.64
CA PRO A 284 -6.75 9.40 24.38
C PRO A 284 -6.17 9.09 22.99
N GLN A 285 -5.30 9.97 22.46
CA GLN A 285 -4.61 9.71 21.20
C GLN A 285 -3.69 8.48 21.32
N LEU A 286 -3.66 7.66 20.26
CA LEU A 286 -2.99 6.35 20.31
C LEU A 286 -1.48 6.46 20.13
N THR A 287 -0.73 5.81 21.01
CA THR A 287 0.66 5.43 20.78
C THR A 287 0.65 4.35 19.69
N THR A 288 1.37 4.58 18.59
CA THR A 288 1.28 3.74 17.39
C THR A 288 2.63 3.56 16.72
N PHE A 289 2.76 2.55 15.87
CA PHE A 289 3.93 2.35 15.01
C PHE A 289 3.65 2.94 13.64
N ARG A 290 4.37 4.03 13.30
CA ARG A 290 4.22 4.72 12.01
C ARG A 290 4.87 3.90 10.91
N ILE A 291 4.09 3.60 9.88
CA ILE A 291 4.53 2.98 8.63
C ILE A 291 4.80 4.07 7.60
N SER A 292 5.98 4.05 6.96
CA SER A 292 6.31 5.01 5.92
C SER A 292 5.72 4.61 4.57
N GLN A 293 4.46 4.97 4.33
CA GLN A 293 3.77 4.72 3.05
C GLN A 293 4.47 5.40 1.86
N GLU A 294 5.13 6.53 2.11
CA GLU A 294 5.91 7.23 1.09
C GLU A 294 7.10 6.37 0.62
N MET A 295 7.91 5.86 1.56
CA MET A 295 9.03 4.96 1.23
C MET A 295 8.56 3.64 0.61
N MET A 296 7.40 3.12 1.03
CA MET A 296 6.81 1.92 0.42
C MET A 296 6.46 2.16 -1.05
N ALA A 297 5.80 3.29 -1.34
CA ALA A 297 5.41 3.66 -2.71
C ALA A 297 6.63 3.92 -3.60
N GLU A 298 7.61 4.68 -3.11
CA GLU A 298 8.86 4.94 -3.83
C GLU A 298 9.61 3.62 -4.15
N THR A 299 9.76 2.76 -3.14
CA THR A 299 10.50 1.50 -3.30
C THR A 299 9.81 0.54 -4.27
N VAL A 300 8.47 0.41 -4.21
CA VAL A 300 7.74 -0.50 -5.09
C VAL A 300 7.73 0.00 -6.54
N VAL A 301 7.61 1.32 -6.75
CA VAL A 301 7.64 1.92 -8.08
C VAL A 301 9.03 1.77 -8.71
N ASP A 302 10.12 2.04 -7.97
CA ASP A 302 11.48 1.80 -8.44
C ASP A 302 11.70 0.33 -8.80
N ALA A 303 11.30 -0.60 -7.92
CA ALA A 303 11.46 -2.03 -8.16
C ALA A 303 10.67 -2.52 -9.37
N LEU A 304 9.40 -2.10 -9.52
CA LEU A 304 8.57 -2.47 -10.68
C LEU A 304 9.10 -1.89 -11.98
N THR A 305 9.49 -0.61 -12.01
CA THR A 305 10.01 0.04 -13.21
C THR A 305 11.32 -0.57 -13.69
N ARG A 306 12.19 -1.00 -12.78
CA ARG A 306 13.38 -1.78 -13.13
C ARG A 306 13.01 -3.15 -13.71
N LYS A 307 12.09 -3.85 -13.07
CA LYS A 307 11.63 -5.18 -13.52
C LYS A 307 10.94 -5.13 -14.88
N MET A 308 10.19 -4.07 -15.19
CA MET A 308 9.61 -3.84 -16.53
C MET A 308 10.68 -3.62 -17.60
N LYS A 309 11.81 -2.97 -17.26
CA LYS A 309 12.94 -2.74 -18.17
C LYS A 309 13.83 -3.97 -18.34
N ASP A 310 13.96 -4.77 -17.29
CA ASP A 310 14.79 -5.98 -17.25
C ASP A 310 14.05 -7.09 -16.48
N ARG A 311 13.45 -8.02 -17.21
CA ARG A 311 12.69 -9.14 -16.62
C ARG A 311 13.57 -10.11 -15.81
N THR A 312 14.89 -10.01 -15.90
CA THR A 312 15.82 -10.79 -15.08
C THR A 312 16.12 -10.14 -13.72
N TYR A 313 15.72 -8.89 -13.55
CA TYR A 313 15.85 -8.18 -12.28
C TYR A 313 14.89 -8.74 -11.23
N HIS A 314 15.42 -9.07 -10.06
CA HIS A 314 14.68 -9.48 -8.88
C HIS A 314 14.96 -8.53 -7.73
N ALA A 315 13.92 -7.89 -7.22
CA ALA A 315 14.01 -7.02 -6.05
C ALA A 315 14.09 -7.82 -4.74
N GLY A 316 13.53 -9.03 -4.74
CA GLY A 316 13.31 -9.83 -3.55
C GLY A 316 12.32 -9.18 -2.58
N ARG A 317 12.39 -9.55 -1.30
CA ARG A 317 11.58 -8.93 -0.24
C ARG A 317 12.28 -7.68 0.28
N LYS A 318 11.69 -6.51 0.04
CA LYS A 318 12.12 -5.21 0.58
C LYS A 318 11.30 -4.90 1.82
N VAL A 319 11.99 -4.65 2.93
CA VAL A 319 11.36 -4.33 4.21
C VAL A 319 11.61 -2.86 4.53
N ILE A 320 10.53 -2.11 4.72
CA ILE A 320 10.55 -0.67 5.02
C ILE A 320 10.41 -0.48 6.52
N SER A 321 11.42 0.11 7.15
CA SER A 321 11.40 0.41 8.57
C SER A 321 10.39 1.49 8.91
N GLY A 322 9.82 1.39 10.12
CA GLY A 322 8.95 2.38 10.73
C GLY A 322 9.49 2.85 12.08
N ASN A 323 8.73 3.66 12.78
CA ASN A 323 9.08 4.15 14.11
C ASN A 323 7.86 4.29 15.02
N ILE A 324 8.08 4.15 16.34
CA ILE A 324 7.04 4.39 17.33
C ILE A 324 6.75 5.90 17.44
N VAL A 325 5.46 6.24 17.51
CA VAL A 325 4.96 7.59 17.81
C VAL A 325 4.22 7.51 19.14
N ILE A 326 4.85 8.06 20.19
CA ILE A 326 4.33 8.01 21.54
C ILE A 326 3.28 9.10 21.72
N ARG A 327 2.12 8.73 22.30
CA ARG A 327 1.01 9.62 22.66
C ARG A 327 0.43 9.20 24.03
N ASP A 328 -0.87 9.46 24.24
CA ASP A 328 -1.50 9.44 25.56
C ASP A 328 -2.17 8.12 25.95
N SER A 329 -2.15 7.09 25.09
CA SER A 329 -2.89 5.83 25.30
C SER A 329 -2.16 4.79 26.16
N VAL A 330 -1.01 5.15 26.73
CA VAL A 330 -0.21 4.27 27.61
C VAL A 330 0.11 4.97 28.91
N CYS A 331 -0.13 4.32 30.04
CA CYS A 331 0.32 4.77 31.33
C CYS A 331 1.32 3.78 31.95
N ARG A 332 2.15 4.29 32.84
CA ARG A 332 3.06 3.46 33.63
C ARG A 332 2.28 2.83 34.80
N ILE A 333 2.42 1.52 34.94
CA ILE A 333 1.91 0.81 36.12
C ILE A 333 3.06 0.48 37.07
N LYS A 334 2.73 0.42 38.38
CA LYS A 334 3.73 0.17 39.43
C LYS A 334 3.95 -1.33 39.61
#